data_cbb043a0f8efb1bbe4a6587e28956634
#
_entry.id   cbb043a0f8efb1bbe4a6587e28956634
#
_cell.length_a   1.000
_cell.length_b   1.000
_cell.length_c   1.000
_cell.angle_alpha   90.00
_cell.angle_beta   90.00
_cell.angle_gamma   90.00
#
_symmetry.space_group_name_H-M   'P 1'
#
loop_
_entity.id
_entity.type
_entity.pdbx_description
1 polymer ?
#
loop_
_entity_poly.entity_id
_entity_poly.type
_entity_poly.pdbx_seq_one_letter_code
_entity_poly.pdbx_strand_id
1 'polypeptide(L)'
;MSRTVQKLISLLWVSLIVSGCKKNDVTPPTPPVVISPPPDLGFKVVGYFPYYRDPATVPDVKFRMTNVVNYAFGIVTPSGSLSINSIPVFTAIIAKAKANNAKIFLSLSGSHTDFKNMAATDAGRRSFIKEVMNAVRSYQLHGVDMDWEFPRTDDGTDATYTALMKELSDSCHRDAKYYITAAVTAGKYAGVIRDAIKNELFNYVDWFNVMSYDDFSTTTPYRHHSDYTLAQVSVNYWTTTRGMPKTKFVLGIPAYGRPSGITQTNTVLSYAAILAQSGSSQSDSAIVTAGGHPSPYMIYYNGQPTVKKKAMLAKTAGNGIMMWEKWHDTHDAASLLKAACDTIGRTY
;
A
#
# COMPACT_ATOMS: atom_id res chain seq x y z
N MET A 1 -52.28 -24.42 96.97
CA MET A 1 -53.56 -24.10 96.24
C MET A 1 -53.22 -23.21 95.07
N SER A 2 -53.65 -23.51 94.00
CA SER A 2 -53.92 -22.86 92.70
C SER A 2 -53.25 -23.56 91.52
N ARG A 3 -54.08 -23.95 90.63
CA ARG A 3 -53.80 -24.70 89.36
C ARG A 3 -53.43 -23.69 88.30
N THR A 4 -52.41 -23.99 87.57
CA THR A 4 -52.04 -23.22 86.37
C THR A 4 -52.24 -24.09 85.09
N VAL A 5 -53.04 -23.58 84.22
CA VAL A 5 -53.42 -24.21 82.92
C VAL A 5 -52.32 -24.00 81.94
N GLN A 6 -51.80 -25.09 81.37
CA GLN A 6 -50.87 -25.06 80.16
C GLN A 6 -51.68 -24.89 78.93
N LYS A 7 -51.39 -23.85 78.11
CA LYS A 7 -51.85 -23.73 76.73
C LYS A 7 -50.74 -24.19 75.80
N LEU A 8 -50.99 -25.26 75.01
CA LEU A 8 -50.18 -25.66 73.90
C LEU A 8 -50.39 -24.67 72.72
N ILE A 9 -49.31 -24.10 72.23
CA ILE A 9 -49.27 -23.34 71.00
C ILE A 9 -48.58 -24.24 69.94
N SER A 10 -49.33 -24.71 68.95
CA SER A 10 -48.79 -25.45 67.79
C SER A 10 -48.22 -24.44 66.78
N LEU A 11 -46.92 -24.45 66.57
CA LEU A 11 -46.28 -23.72 65.47
C LEU A 11 -46.38 -24.52 64.17
N LEU A 12 -47.15 -24.00 63.25
CA LEU A 12 -47.17 -24.50 61.86
C LEU A 12 -45.94 -23.91 61.12
N TRP A 13 -45.01 -24.75 60.71
CA TRP A 13 -43.94 -24.38 59.80
C TRP A 13 -44.47 -24.39 58.37
N VAL A 14 -44.61 -23.21 57.76
CA VAL A 14 -44.88 -23.08 56.31
C VAL A 14 -43.53 -23.04 55.60
N SER A 15 -43.15 -24.10 54.94
CA SER A 15 -41.96 -24.16 54.07
C SER A 15 -42.28 -23.44 52.75
N LEU A 16 -41.78 -22.23 52.59
CA LEU A 16 -41.75 -21.55 51.28
C LEU A 16 -40.72 -22.22 50.39
N ILE A 17 -41.18 -22.94 49.40
CA ILE A 17 -40.37 -23.42 48.28
C ILE A 17 -40.15 -22.22 47.34
N VAL A 18 -39.00 -21.58 47.43
CA VAL A 18 -38.56 -20.59 46.44
C VAL A 18 -38.08 -21.33 45.22
N SER A 19 -38.95 -21.49 44.22
CA SER A 19 -38.55 -21.90 42.86
C SER A 19 -37.68 -20.80 42.24
N GLY A 20 -36.36 -20.96 42.33
CA GLY A 20 -35.43 -20.11 41.58
C GLY A 20 -35.61 -20.29 40.08
N CYS A 21 -36.27 -19.35 39.42
CA CYS A 21 -36.19 -19.21 37.97
C CYS A 21 -34.71 -18.96 37.60
N LYS A 22 -34.04 -19.98 37.02
CA LYS A 22 -32.78 -19.74 36.32
C LYS A 22 -33.09 -18.78 35.16
N LYS A 23 -32.70 -17.52 35.26
CA LYS A 23 -32.57 -16.65 34.12
C LYS A 23 -31.56 -17.31 33.18
N ASN A 24 -32.04 -17.86 32.08
CA ASN A 24 -31.18 -18.17 30.96
C ASN A 24 -30.65 -16.81 30.48
N ASP A 25 -29.39 -16.51 30.80
CA ASP A 25 -28.66 -15.40 30.18
C ASP A 25 -28.50 -15.71 28.69
N VAL A 26 -29.52 -15.33 27.91
CA VAL A 26 -29.43 -15.31 26.47
C VAL A 26 -28.45 -14.21 26.12
N THR A 27 -27.20 -14.60 25.88
CA THR A 27 -26.20 -13.68 25.31
C THR A 27 -26.82 -13.09 24.03
N PRO A 28 -26.91 -11.76 23.90
CA PRO A 28 -27.43 -11.16 22.67
C PRO A 28 -26.71 -11.75 21.47
N PRO A 29 -27.38 -12.05 20.36
CA PRO A 29 -26.73 -12.57 19.18
C PRO A 29 -25.63 -11.57 18.75
N THR A 30 -24.43 -12.07 18.55
CA THR A 30 -23.32 -11.26 18.03
C THR A 30 -23.78 -10.61 16.73
N PRO A 31 -23.64 -9.27 16.56
CA PRO A 31 -24.03 -8.62 15.32
C PRO A 31 -23.36 -9.31 14.12
N PRO A 32 -24.02 -9.42 12.99
CA PRO A 32 -23.41 -10.00 11.80
C PRO A 32 -22.16 -9.22 11.41
N VAL A 33 -21.09 -9.94 11.11
CA VAL A 33 -19.85 -9.35 10.62
C VAL A 33 -20.13 -8.74 9.25
N VAL A 34 -19.90 -7.42 9.13
CA VAL A 34 -20.01 -6.71 7.86
C VAL A 34 -18.64 -6.74 7.18
N ILE A 35 -18.62 -7.20 5.93
CA ILE A 35 -17.42 -7.12 5.08
C ILE A 35 -17.69 -6.03 4.04
N SER A 36 -17.06 -4.90 4.21
CA SER A 36 -17.16 -3.74 3.30
C SER A 36 -15.88 -2.91 3.36
N PRO A 37 -15.48 -2.27 2.25
CA PRO A 37 -14.30 -1.41 2.25
C PRO A 37 -14.49 -0.23 3.22
N PRO A 38 -13.38 0.30 3.78
CA PRO A 38 -13.40 1.56 4.50
C PRO A 38 -13.87 2.72 3.61
N PRO A 39 -14.22 3.90 4.21
CA PRO A 39 -14.61 5.08 3.44
C PRO A 39 -13.56 5.50 2.40
N ASP A 40 -14.00 5.91 1.21
CA ASP A 40 -13.08 6.41 0.17
C ASP A 40 -12.32 7.66 0.67
N LEU A 41 -11.01 7.69 0.45
CA LEU A 41 -10.13 8.81 0.80
C LEU A 41 -10.18 9.97 -0.21
N GLY A 42 -11.02 9.88 -1.23
CA GLY A 42 -11.02 10.79 -2.36
C GLY A 42 -9.75 10.62 -3.21
N PHE A 43 -9.18 11.71 -3.70
CA PHE A 43 -7.94 11.66 -4.49
C PHE A 43 -6.75 11.25 -3.63
N LYS A 44 -6.10 10.14 -3.99
CA LYS A 44 -4.99 9.56 -3.24
C LYS A 44 -3.67 10.24 -3.65
N VAL A 45 -2.87 10.64 -2.66
CA VAL A 45 -1.46 11.01 -2.83
C VAL A 45 -0.65 10.06 -1.97
N VAL A 46 -0.14 9.01 -2.59
CA VAL A 46 0.58 7.91 -1.93
C VAL A 46 2.08 8.15 -2.02
N GLY A 47 2.81 7.98 -0.93
CA GLY A 47 4.28 8.02 -0.93
C GLY A 47 4.87 6.77 -0.31
N TYR A 48 5.72 6.05 -1.04
CA TYR A 48 6.50 4.97 -0.47
C TYR A 48 7.69 5.51 0.31
N PHE A 49 7.97 4.88 1.46
CA PHE A 49 9.11 5.22 2.29
C PHE A 49 9.87 3.94 2.66
N PRO A 50 11.04 3.70 2.03
CA PRO A 50 11.84 2.51 2.28
C PRO A 50 12.52 2.50 3.65
N TYR A 51 12.67 1.29 4.21
CA TYR A 51 13.25 1.04 5.53
C TYR A 51 14.71 1.50 5.69
N TYR A 52 15.44 1.63 4.59
CA TYR A 52 16.85 2.03 4.56
C TYR A 52 17.04 3.55 4.45
N ARG A 53 15.96 4.33 4.58
CA ARG A 53 15.99 5.79 4.56
C ARG A 53 15.74 6.36 5.96
N ASP A 54 16.41 7.46 6.28
CA ASP A 54 16.21 8.16 7.54
C ASP A 54 14.99 9.10 7.46
N PRO A 55 13.91 8.84 8.21
CA PRO A 55 12.74 9.72 8.23
C PRO A 55 13.01 11.11 8.81
N ALA A 56 14.05 11.28 9.62
CA ALA A 56 14.38 12.57 10.20
C ALA A 56 14.83 13.58 9.12
N THR A 57 15.37 13.10 8.01
CA THR A 57 15.84 13.95 6.90
C THR A 57 14.70 14.48 6.02
N VAL A 58 13.46 13.97 6.16
CA VAL A 58 12.31 14.40 5.35
C VAL A 58 11.43 15.33 6.16
N PRO A 59 11.21 16.60 5.73
CA PRO A 59 10.38 17.56 6.44
C PRO A 59 8.92 17.12 6.57
N ASP A 60 8.26 17.54 7.64
CA ASP A 60 6.86 17.20 7.92
C ASP A 60 5.88 17.62 6.84
N VAL A 61 6.15 18.75 6.16
CA VAL A 61 5.34 19.19 5.03
C VAL A 61 5.22 18.12 3.93
N LYS A 62 6.26 17.32 3.72
CA LYS A 62 6.22 16.20 2.77
C LYS A 62 5.25 15.09 3.20
N PHE A 63 5.07 14.91 4.50
CA PHE A 63 4.07 13.98 5.03
C PHE A 63 2.65 14.55 4.90
N ARG A 64 2.45 15.87 5.11
CA ARG A 64 1.16 16.52 4.87
C ARG A 64 0.76 16.53 3.40
N MET A 65 1.71 16.59 2.47
CA MET A 65 1.45 16.45 1.04
C MET A 65 0.85 15.10 0.66
N THR A 66 1.11 14.03 1.41
CA THR A 66 0.53 12.69 1.18
C THR A 66 -0.67 12.46 2.11
N ASN A 67 -1.68 11.73 1.65
CA ASN A 67 -2.71 11.20 2.55
C ASN A 67 -2.49 9.72 2.88
N VAL A 68 -1.56 9.06 2.18
CA VAL A 68 -1.14 7.69 2.45
C VAL A 68 0.38 7.58 2.38
N VAL A 69 0.97 6.92 3.35
CA VAL A 69 2.40 6.54 3.38
C VAL A 69 2.47 5.01 3.40
N ASN A 70 3.14 4.42 2.43
CA ASN A 70 3.44 3.00 2.39
C ASN A 70 4.85 2.77 2.94
N TYR A 71 4.97 2.10 4.08
CA TYR A 71 6.28 1.67 4.59
C TYR A 71 6.79 0.47 3.81
N ALA A 72 7.93 0.59 3.19
CA ALA A 72 8.56 -0.45 2.39
C ALA A 72 9.78 -1.02 3.16
N PHE A 73 9.77 -2.29 3.70
CA PHE A 73 8.74 -3.30 3.51
C PHE A 73 8.56 -4.19 4.74
N GLY A 74 7.40 -4.87 4.79
CA GLY A 74 7.25 -6.16 5.46
C GLY A 74 7.53 -7.28 4.45
N ILE A 75 8.42 -8.18 4.78
CA ILE A 75 8.94 -9.20 3.86
C ILE A 75 8.29 -10.56 4.14
N VAL A 76 7.81 -11.22 3.10
CA VAL A 76 7.51 -12.66 3.14
C VAL A 76 8.84 -13.41 3.21
N THR A 77 9.02 -14.19 4.26
CA THR A 77 10.24 -14.99 4.47
C THR A 77 10.17 -16.32 3.74
N PRO A 78 11.29 -17.02 3.55
CA PRO A 78 11.29 -18.39 2.99
C PRO A 78 10.40 -19.38 3.75
N SER A 79 10.14 -19.15 5.04
CA SER A 79 9.19 -19.95 5.84
C SER A 79 7.72 -19.57 5.67
N GLY A 80 7.43 -18.54 4.86
CA GLY A 80 6.09 -18.00 4.67
C GLY A 80 5.60 -17.09 5.79
N SER A 81 6.48 -16.67 6.70
CA SER A 81 6.19 -15.74 7.80
C SER A 81 6.42 -14.29 7.39
N LEU A 82 5.90 -13.34 8.17
CA LEU A 82 6.15 -11.91 7.99
C LEU A 82 7.37 -11.46 8.79
N SER A 83 8.31 -10.77 8.13
CA SER A 83 9.40 -10.03 8.77
C SER A 83 9.32 -8.55 8.42
N ILE A 84 9.29 -7.66 9.40
CA ILE A 84 9.26 -6.20 9.15
C ILE A 84 10.68 -5.66 9.22
N ASN A 85 11.13 -5.06 8.10
CA ASN A 85 12.46 -4.48 8.02
C ASN A 85 12.58 -3.27 8.95
N SER A 86 13.69 -3.17 9.68
CA SER A 86 14.05 -2.03 10.53
C SER A 86 12.91 -1.48 11.41
N ILE A 87 12.56 -2.18 12.47
CA ILE A 87 11.52 -1.73 13.43
C ILE A 87 11.75 -0.29 13.93
N PRO A 88 12.98 0.18 14.22
CA PRO A 88 13.19 1.58 14.61
C PRO A 88 12.74 2.58 13.54
N VAL A 89 13.08 2.37 12.27
CA VAL A 89 12.63 3.23 11.16
C VAL A 89 11.12 3.10 10.96
N PHE A 90 10.58 1.88 11.04
CA PHE A 90 9.14 1.65 10.93
C PHE A 90 8.34 2.44 11.96
N THR A 91 8.71 2.37 13.24
CA THR A 91 8.03 3.10 14.31
C THR A 91 8.16 4.62 14.17
N ALA A 92 9.32 5.11 13.71
CA ALA A 92 9.52 6.52 13.45
C ALA A 92 8.63 7.02 12.29
N ILE A 93 8.51 6.24 11.21
CA ILE A 93 7.61 6.57 10.08
C ILE A 93 6.14 6.55 10.51
N ILE A 94 5.73 5.57 11.32
CA ILE A 94 4.36 5.52 11.88
C ILE A 94 4.06 6.79 12.66
N ALA A 95 4.94 7.18 13.58
CA ALA A 95 4.77 8.38 14.38
C ALA A 95 4.68 9.63 13.51
N LYS A 96 5.58 9.77 12.53
CA LYS A 96 5.65 10.93 11.65
C LYS A 96 4.44 11.02 10.70
N ALA A 97 3.99 9.90 10.13
CA ALA A 97 2.78 9.85 9.30
C ALA A 97 1.54 10.28 10.11
N LYS A 98 1.35 9.71 11.31
CA LYS A 98 0.21 10.02 12.18
C LYS A 98 0.23 11.48 12.64
N ALA A 99 1.38 12.03 13.03
CA ALA A 99 1.53 13.43 13.42
C ALA A 99 1.17 14.42 12.28
N ASN A 100 1.23 13.97 11.04
CA ASN A 100 0.91 14.77 9.85
C ASN A 100 -0.41 14.34 9.16
N ASN A 101 -1.30 13.64 9.87
CA ASN A 101 -2.61 13.20 9.40
C ASN A 101 -2.57 12.30 8.14
N ALA A 102 -1.44 11.64 7.87
CA ALA A 102 -1.33 10.65 6.81
C ALA A 102 -1.69 9.25 7.32
N LYS A 103 -2.43 8.49 6.51
CA LYS A 103 -2.64 7.06 6.73
C LYS A 103 -1.31 6.34 6.55
N ILE A 104 -1.04 5.32 7.37
CA ILE A 104 0.17 4.51 7.29
C ILE A 104 -0.19 3.07 6.98
N PHE A 105 0.41 2.50 5.94
CA PHE A 105 0.24 1.12 5.50
C PHE A 105 1.58 0.39 5.57
N LEU A 106 1.53 -0.92 5.76
CA LEU A 106 2.66 -1.80 5.58
C LEU A 106 2.63 -2.35 4.15
N SER A 107 3.63 -2.02 3.35
CA SER A 107 3.80 -2.62 2.03
C SER A 107 4.47 -3.99 2.19
N LEU A 108 3.86 -5.03 1.61
CA LEU A 108 4.26 -6.42 1.72
C LEU A 108 5.02 -6.80 0.45
N SER A 109 6.29 -7.16 0.59
CA SER A 109 7.15 -7.56 -0.51
C SER A 109 7.92 -8.84 -0.20
N GLY A 110 8.73 -9.34 -1.12
CA GLY A 110 9.51 -10.55 -0.96
C GLY A 110 9.93 -11.13 -2.29
N SER A 111 10.70 -12.23 -2.27
CA SER A 111 11.02 -12.91 -3.52
C SER A 111 9.78 -13.57 -4.12
N HIS A 112 9.75 -13.67 -5.45
CA HIS A 112 8.66 -14.40 -6.13
C HIS A 112 8.50 -15.83 -5.59
N THR A 113 9.60 -16.52 -5.31
CA THR A 113 9.59 -17.88 -4.78
C THR A 113 8.97 -17.96 -3.38
N ASP A 114 9.28 -17.01 -2.49
CA ASP A 114 8.72 -16.99 -1.13
C ASP A 114 7.22 -16.73 -1.15
N PHE A 115 6.77 -15.77 -1.94
CA PHE A 115 5.34 -15.53 -2.16
C PHE A 115 4.65 -16.75 -2.75
N LYS A 116 5.22 -17.37 -3.80
CA LYS A 116 4.67 -18.57 -4.45
C LYS A 116 4.49 -19.69 -3.43
N ASN A 117 5.51 -19.98 -2.63
CA ASN A 117 5.47 -21.05 -1.63
C ASN A 117 4.45 -20.73 -0.52
N MET A 118 4.44 -19.52 0.01
CA MET A 118 3.50 -19.09 1.04
C MET A 118 2.06 -19.15 0.54
N ALA A 119 1.79 -18.69 -0.67
CA ALA A 119 0.44 -18.60 -1.22
C ALA A 119 -0.12 -19.93 -1.78
N ALA A 120 0.74 -20.95 -1.95
CA ALA A 120 0.39 -22.23 -2.60
C ALA A 120 -0.76 -22.98 -1.91
N THR A 121 -0.91 -22.83 -0.59
CA THR A 121 -1.93 -23.55 0.18
C THR A 121 -2.79 -22.59 0.99
N ASP A 122 -4.04 -22.97 1.26
CA ASP A 122 -4.92 -22.22 2.17
C ASP A 122 -4.33 -22.05 3.57
N ALA A 123 -3.60 -23.05 4.07
CA ALA A 123 -2.96 -22.98 5.38
C ALA A 123 -1.84 -21.92 5.40
N GLY A 124 -1.01 -21.88 4.35
CA GLY A 124 0.06 -20.88 4.20
C GLY A 124 -0.51 -19.46 4.12
N ARG A 125 -1.50 -19.23 3.25
CA ARG A 125 -2.17 -17.94 3.12
C ARG A 125 -2.80 -17.47 4.43
N ARG A 126 -3.56 -18.35 5.12
CA ARG A 126 -4.18 -18.02 6.42
C ARG A 126 -3.16 -17.71 7.50
N SER A 127 -2.04 -18.45 7.55
CA SER A 127 -0.97 -18.19 8.51
C SER A 127 -0.35 -16.82 8.28
N PHE A 128 0.01 -16.52 7.04
CA PHE A 128 0.59 -15.23 6.67
C PHE A 128 -0.37 -14.05 6.93
N ILE A 129 -1.63 -14.17 6.52
CA ILE A 129 -2.66 -13.14 6.77
C ILE A 129 -2.83 -12.89 8.26
N LYS A 130 -2.80 -13.93 9.10
CA LYS A 130 -2.87 -13.77 10.56
C LYS A 130 -1.72 -12.91 11.08
N GLU A 131 -0.49 -13.15 10.63
CA GLU A 131 0.68 -12.37 11.03
C GLU A 131 0.58 -10.91 10.55
N VAL A 132 0.19 -10.71 9.28
CA VAL A 132 -0.04 -9.38 8.72
C VAL A 132 -1.09 -8.61 9.53
N MET A 133 -2.24 -9.22 9.82
CA MET A 133 -3.30 -8.57 10.59
C MET A 133 -2.92 -8.35 12.07
N ASN A 134 -2.06 -9.18 12.64
CA ASN A 134 -1.48 -8.92 13.96
C ASN A 134 -0.57 -7.69 13.93
N ALA A 135 0.30 -7.56 12.92
CA ALA A 135 1.12 -6.37 12.73
C ALA A 135 0.27 -5.11 12.54
N VAL A 136 -0.75 -5.17 11.68
CA VAL A 136 -1.68 -4.05 11.44
C VAL A 136 -2.31 -3.56 12.76
N ARG A 137 -2.76 -4.47 13.62
CA ARG A 137 -3.37 -4.12 14.91
C ARG A 137 -2.35 -3.62 15.92
N SER A 138 -1.23 -4.32 16.07
CA SER A 138 -0.20 -4.00 17.09
C SER A 138 0.44 -2.64 16.84
N TYR A 139 0.70 -2.29 15.58
CA TYR A 139 1.25 -1.00 15.20
C TYR A 139 0.19 0.05 14.86
N GLN A 140 -1.11 -0.30 15.00
CA GLN A 140 -2.23 0.59 14.71
C GLN A 140 -2.12 1.21 13.29
N LEU A 141 -1.84 0.38 12.31
CA LEU A 141 -1.80 0.77 10.91
C LEU A 141 -3.22 0.99 10.37
N HIS A 142 -3.32 1.63 9.22
CA HIS A 142 -4.60 1.89 8.56
C HIS A 142 -4.90 0.90 7.43
N GLY A 143 -3.91 0.11 7.02
CA GLY A 143 -4.05 -0.86 5.95
C GLY A 143 -2.75 -1.53 5.57
N VAL A 144 -2.82 -2.29 4.50
CA VAL A 144 -1.70 -2.98 3.87
C VAL A 144 -1.66 -2.70 2.38
N ASP A 145 -0.48 -2.79 1.81
CA ASP A 145 -0.23 -2.69 0.38
C ASP A 145 0.47 -3.97 -0.08
N MET A 146 0.04 -4.57 -1.17
CA MET A 146 0.63 -5.80 -1.70
C MET A 146 1.56 -5.45 -2.86
N ASP A 147 2.84 -5.68 -2.66
CA ASP A 147 3.90 -5.41 -3.63
C ASP A 147 4.64 -6.72 -3.99
N TRP A 148 3.87 -7.68 -4.52
CA TRP A 148 4.42 -8.91 -5.07
C TRP A 148 4.85 -8.68 -6.52
N GLU A 149 6.15 -8.65 -6.76
CA GLU A 149 6.73 -8.45 -8.09
C GLU A 149 7.35 -9.76 -8.60
N PHE A 150 6.63 -10.57 -9.39
CA PHE A 150 5.23 -10.43 -9.83
C PHE A 150 4.54 -11.79 -9.84
N PRO A 151 3.21 -11.87 -9.58
CA PRO A 151 2.45 -13.07 -9.90
C PRO A 151 2.46 -13.32 -11.42
N ARG A 152 2.30 -14.57 -11.84
CA ARG A 152 2.48 -15.02 -13.22
C ARG A 152 1.41 -16.04 -13.62
N THR A 153 1.00 -16.03 -14.91
CA THR A 153 0.04 -17.02 -15.42
C THR A 153 0.70 -18.34 -15.81
N ASP A 154 2.00 -18.33 -16.11
CA ASP A 154 2.75 -19.51 -16.57
C ASP A 154 3.20 -20.44 -15.44
N ASP A 155 3.01 -20.04 -14.18
CA ASP A 155 3.37 -20.89 -13.04
C ASP A 155 2.25 -21.01 -11.99
N GLY A 156 1.04 -20.55 -12.33
CA GLY A 156 -0.17 -20.68 -11.52
C GLY A 156 -0.26 -19.69 -10.34
N THR A 157 0.69 -18.77 -10.22
CA THR A 157 0.67 -17.80 -9.11
C THR A 157 -0.38 -16.70 -9.31
N ASP A 158 -0.94 -16.52 -10.49
CA ASP A 158 -2.10 -15.67 -10.73
C ASP A 158 -3.34 -16.11 -9.94
N ALA A 159 -3.58 -17.43 -9.88
CA ALA A 159 -4.71 -17.98 -9.13
C ALA A 159 -4.49 -17.87 -7.61
N THR A 160 -3.30 -18.24 -7.12
CA THR A 160 -2.98 -18.16 -5.68
C THR A 160 -2.86 -16.72 -5.19
N TYR A 161 -2.40 -15.79 -6.02
CA TYR A 161 -2.43 -14.35 -5.76
C TYR A 161 -3.87 -13.85 -5.62
N THR A 162 -4.76 -14.23 -6.54
CA THR A 162 -6.18 -13.84 -6.48
C THR A 162 -6.84 -14.35 -5.19
N ALA A 163 -6.57 -15.60 -4.80
CA ALA A 163 -7.06 -16.17 -3.54
C ALA A 163 -6.49 -15.43 -2.31
N LEU A 164 -5.18 -15.17 -2.28
CA LEU A 164 -4.52 -14.41 -1.22
C LEU A 164 -5.15 -13.02 -1.05
N MET A 165 -5.33 -12.30 -2.16
CA MET A 165 -5.89 -10.94 -2.13
C MET A 165 -7.34 -10.93 -1.67
N LYS A 166 -8.14 -11.93 -2.06
CA LYS A 166 -9.52 -12.08 -1.56
C LYS A 166 -9.53 -12.32 -0.05
N GLU A 167 -8.77 -13.31 0.44
CA GLU A 167 -8.73 -13.67 1.86
C GLU A 167 -8.17 -12.52 2.74
N LEU A 168 -7.18 -11.79 2.24
CA LEU A 168 -6.63 -10.60 2.91
C LEU A 168 -7.64 -9.45 2.90
N SER A 169 -8.36 -9.25 1.80
CA SER A 169 -9.44 -8.27 1.68
C SER A 169 -10.56 -8.56 2.70
N ASP A 170 -11.03 -9.81 2.78
CA ASP A 170 -12.04 -10.22 3.77
C ASP A 170 -11.60 -9.92 5.21
N SER A 171 -10.30 -10.04 5.48
CA SER A 171 -9.71 -9.75 6.80
C SER A 171 -9.57 -8.24 7.06
N CYS A 172 -9.18 -7.46 6.05
CA CYS A 172 -9.03 -6.01 6.13
C CYS A 172 -10.39 -5.30 6.18
N HIS A 173 -11.33 -5.72 5.36
CA HIS A 173 -12.66 -5.11 5.23
C HIS A 173 -13.64 -5.53 6.31
N ARG A 174 -13.26 -6.43 7.22
CA ARG A 174 -14.08 -6.74 8.38
C ARG A 174 -14.38 -5.47 9.16
N ASP A 175 -15.65 -5.14 9.29
CA ASP A 175 -16.15 -3.95 9.97
C ASP A 175 -15.63 -2.63 9.34
N ALA A 176 -15.38 -2.61 8.03
CA ALA A 176 -14.88 -1.46 7.26
C ALA A 176 -13.62 -0.81 7.87
N LYS A 177 -12.68 -1.61 8.38
CA LYS A 177 -11.66 -1.11 9.28
C LYS A 177 -10.33 -0.77 8.63
N TYR A 178 -9.83 -1.60 7.71
CA TYR A 178 -8.51 -1.45 7.12
C TYR A 178 -8.56 -1.45 5.60
N TYR A 179 -7.68 -0.66 4.99
CA TYR A 179 -7.53 -0.64 3.53
C TYR A 179 -6.63 -1.78 3.05
N ILE A 180 -6.86 -2.22 1.81
CA ILE A 180 -5.98 -3.11 1.08
C ILE A 180 -5.68 -2.53 -0.30
N THR A 181 -4.39 -2.37 -0.64
CA THR A 181 -3.93 -1.86 -1.92
C THR A 181 -2.95 -2.82 -2.58
N ALA A 182 -2.64 -2.59 -3.83
CA ALA A 182 -1.65 -3.41 -4.52
C ALA A 182 -0.85 -2.58 -5.54
N ALA A 183 0.45 -2.84 -5.63
CA ALA A 183 1.28 -2.37 -6.73
C ALA A 183 1.10 -3.30 -7.95
N VAL A 184 0.97 -2.70 -9.13
CA VAL A 184 0.84 -3.44 -10.40
C VAL A 184 1.64 -2.77 -11.50
N THR A 185 1.97 -3.53 -12.55
CA THR A 185 2.74 -3.02 -13.69
C THR A 185 2.00 -1.90 -14.43
N ALA A 186 2.74 -1.16 -15.25
CA ALA A 186 2.19 -0.14 -16.16
C ALA A 186 1.14 -0.68 -17.16
N GLY A 187 1.06 -1.99 -17.35
CA GLY A 187 0.13 -2.62 -18.29
C GLY A 187 0.54 -2.54 -19.75
N LYS A 188 1.68 -1.94 -20.08
CA LYS A 188 2.13 -1.69 -21.44
C LYS A 188 2.39 -2.99 -22.23
N TYR A 189 3.06 -3.95 -21.61
CA TYR A 189 3.48 -5.18 -22.29
C TYR A 189 2.55 -6.33 -21.96
N ALA A 190 2.01 -6.97 -23.02
CA ALA A 190 1.26 -8.21 -22.89
C ALA A 190 2.19 -9.33 -22.39
N GLY A 191 1.64 -10.27 -21.64
CA GLY A 191 2.38 -11.43 -21.17
C GLY A 191 2.03 -11.84 -19.76
N VAL A 192 2.72 -12.86 -19.29
CA VAL A 192 2.39 -13.62 -18.09
C VAL A 192 2.26 -12.81 -16.81
N ILE A 193 3.03 -11.71 -16.69
CA ILE A 193 2.99 -10.83 -15.51
C ILE A 193 1.76 -9.91 -15.54
N ARG A 194 1.56 -9.20 -16.67
CA ARG A 194 0.42 -8.30 -16.83
C ARG A 194 -0.91 -9.04 -16.71
N ASP A 195 -1.00 -10.20 -17.34
CA ASP A 195 -2.24 -10.97 -17.47
C ASP A 195 -2.54 -11.81 -16.22
N ALA A 196 -1.60 -11.87 -15.26
CA ALA A 196 -1.81 -12.44 -13.93
C ALA A 196 -2.76 -11.63 -13.05
N ILE A 197 -2.88 -10.32 -13.30
CA ILE A 197 -3.81 -9.47 -12.55
C ILE A 197 -5.22 -9.68 -13.10
N LYS A 198 -6.02 -10.50 -12.42
CA LYS A 198 -7.41 -10.82 -12.83
C LYS A 198 -8.36 -9.67 -12.52
N ASN A 199 -9.44 -9.53 -13.32
CA ASN A 199 -10.44 -8.47 -13.11
C ASN A 199 -11.18 -8.60 -11.77
N GLU A 200 -11.29 -9.81 -11.21
CA GLU A 200 -11.87 -10.09 -9.89
C GLU A 200 -11.20 -9.28 -8.78
N LEU A 201 -9.89 -9.00 -8.91
CA LEU A 201 -9.13 -8.18 -7.97
C LEU A 201 -9.69 -6.77 -7.82
N PHE A 202 -10.39 -6.26 -8.84
CA PHE A 202 -11.04 -4.95 -8.76
C PHE A 202 -12.18 -4.91 -7.74
N ASN A 203 -12.68 -6.07 -7.28
CA ASN A 203 -13.67 -6.17 -6.21
C ASN A 203 -13.03 -6.22 -4.81
N TYR A 204 -11.77 -6.68 -4.72
CA TYR A 204 -11.12 -6.94 -3.44
C TYR A 204 -10.19 -5.82 -2.99
N VAL A 205 -9.57 -5.13 -3.94
CA VAL A 205 -8.55 -4.09 -3.69
C VAL A 205 -9.19 -2.71 -3.71
N ASP A 206 -8.85 -1.85 -2.75
CA ASP A 206 -9.41 -0.50 -2.66
C ASP A 206 -8.86 0.41 -3.76
N TRP A 207 -7.55 0.33 -4.04
CA TRP A 207 -6.93 0.94 -5.22
C TRP A 207 -5.62 0.25 -5.59
N PHE A 208 -5.19 0.49 -6.84
CA PHE A 208 -3.97 -0.04 -7.41
C PHE A 208 -2.96 1.08 -7.63
N ASN A 209 -1.76 0.91 -7.08
CA ASN A 209 -0.60 1.74 -7.33
C ASN A 209 0.06 1.26 -8.62
N VAL A 210 -0.26 1.92 -9.74
CA VAL A 210 0.20 1.48 -11.07
C VAL A 210 1.60 2.01 -11.32
N MET A 211 2.59 1.14 -11.38
CA MET A 211 4.00 1.44 -11.55
C MET A 211 4.31 1.87 -12.99
N SER A 212 3.96 3.11 -13.35
CA SER A 212 4.16 3.70 -14.67
C SER A 212 5.59 4.23 -14.83
N TYR A 213 6.56 3.36 -14.56
CA TYR A 213 7.99 3.64 -14.64
C TYR A 213 8.80 2.36 -14.92
N ASP A 214 10.12 2.50 -15.03
CA ASP A 214 11.07 1.44 -15.35
C ASP A 214 10.90 0.84 -16.77
N ASP A 215 10.30 1.59 -17.68
CA ASP A 215 10.22 1.25 -19.10
C ASP A 215 11.47 1.70 -19.88
N PHE A 216 12.65 1.38 -19.37
CA PHE A 216 13.90 1.68 -20.04
C PHE A 216 14.23 0.63 -21.12
N SER A 217 15.16 0.97 -22.03
CA SER A 217 15.69 0.05 -23.04
C SER A 217 17.14 -0.27 -22.78
N THR A 218 17.53 -1.54 -22.96
CA THR A 218 18.95 -1.95 -22.91
C THR A 218 19.65 -1.81 -24.25
N THR A 219 18.87 -1.60 -25.34
CA THR A 219 19.35 -1.41 -26.70
C THR A 219 18.68 -0.22 -27.35
N THR A 220 19.23 0.26 -28.46
CA THR A 220 18.59 1.30 -29.28
C THR A 220 17.30 0.80 -29.92
N PRO A 221 16.27 1.68 -30.11
CA PRO A 221 16.26 3.08 -29.67
C PRO A 221 16.14 3.23 -28.16
N TYR A 222 16.96 4.09 -27.58
CA TYR A 222 16.86 4.42 -26.17
C TYR A 222 15.56 5.15 -25.87
N ARG A 223 15.02 4.97 -24.66
CA ARG A 223 13.77 5.61 -24.26
C ARG A 223 13.77 6.04 -22.80
N HIS A 224 12.94 6.99 -22.54
CA HIS A 224 12.69 7.48 -21.17
C HIS A 224 11.91 6.41 -20.38
N HIS A 225 12.39 6.09 -19.18
CA HIS A 225 11.80 5.01 -18.38
C HIS A 225 10.41 5.33 -17.83
N SER A 226 9.98 6.59 -17.85
CA SER A 226 8.69 7.03 -17.31
C SER A 226 8.25 8.33 -18.00
N ASP A 227 8.06 8.32 -19.31
CA ASP A 227 7.55 9.47 -20.03
C ASP A 227 6.03 9.66 -19.84
N TYR A 228 5.49 10.73 -20.42
CA TYR A 228 4.05 11.01 -20.36
C TYR A 228 3.24 9.98 -21.16
N THR A 229 3.81 9.46 -22.26
CA THR A 229 3.18 8.44 -23.11
C THR A 229 2.94 7.15 -22.34
N LEU A 230 3.90 6.71 -21.52
CA LEU A 230 3.72 5.54 -20.66
C LEU A 230 2.57 5.74 -19.67
N ALA A 231 2.45 6.95 -19.10
CA ALA A 231 1.33 7.25 -18.20
C ALA A 231 -0.04 7.16 -18.90
N GLN A 232 -0.15 7.66 -20.14
CA GLN A 232 -1.35 7.54 -20.98
C GLN A 232 -1.68 6.08 -21.31
N VAL A 233 -0.67 5.29 -21.68
CA VAL A 233 -0.80 3.85 -21.94
C VAL A 233 -1.31 3.13 -20.69
N SER A 234 -0.75 3.44 -19.53
CA SER A 234 -1.16 2.83 -18.25
C SER A 234 -2.62 3.12 -17.93
N VAL A 235 -3.01 4.39 -18.01
CA VAL A 235 -4.42 4.79 -17.80
C VAL A 235 -5.34 4.05 -18.77
N ASN A 236 -5.05 4.13 -20.08
CA ASN A 236 -5.90 3.50 -21.09
C ASN A 236 -6.03 1.98 -20.89
N TYR A 237 -4.91 1.30 -20.63
CA TYR A 237 -4.92 -0.15 -20.42
C TYR A 237 -5.80 -0.53 -19.22
N TRP A 238 -5.50 0.04 -18.05
CA TRP A 238 -6.20 -0.38 -16.83
C TRP A 238 -7.65 0.08 -16.78
N THR A 239 -7.93 1.35 -17.10
CA THR A 239 -9.28 1.90 -16.92
C THR A 239 -10.21 1.66 -18.12
N THR A 240 -9.68 1.63 -19.35
CA THR A 240 -10.49 1.45 -20.55
C THR A 240 -10.48 -0.01 -21.01
N THR A 241 -9.29 -0.58 -21.24
CA THR A 241 -9.18 -1.95 -21.78
C THR A 241 -9.59 -3.00 -20.75
N ARG A 242 -9.15 -2.85 -19.49
CA ARG A 242 -9.42 -3.81 -18.41
C ARG A 242 -10.67 -3.47 -17.59
N GLY A 243 -11.22 -2.27 -17.74
CA GLY A 243 -12.41 -1.84 -17.02
C GLY A 243 -12.19 -1.61 -15.51
N MET A 244 -10.97 -1.37 -15.06
CA MET A 244 -10.71 -0.97 -13.68
C MET A 244 -11.45 0.34 -13.38
N PRO A 245 -12.25 0.41 -12.30
CA PRO A 245 -12.90 1.67 -11.91
C PRO A 245 -11.87 2.79 -11.74
N LYS A 246 -12.12 3.95 -12.30
CA LYS A 246 -11.21 5.12 -12.18
C LYS A 246 -10.87 5.45 -10.72
N THR A 247 -11.81 5.27 -9.81
CA THR A 247 -11.64 5.47 -8.37
C THR A 247 -10.56 4.58 -7.76
N LYS A 248 -10.19 3.49 -8.45
CA LYS A 248 -9.19 2.52 -8.01
C LYS A 248 -7.83 2.69 -8.71
N PHE A 249 -7.72 3.57 -9.69
CA PHE A 249 -6.46 3.80 -10.43
C PHE A 249 -5.65 4.92 -9.78
N VAL A 250 -4.41 4.61 -9.35
CA VAL A 250 -3.43 5.56 -8.81
C VAL A 250 -2.16 5.50 -9.65
N LEU A 251 -1.81 6.63 -10.29
CA LEU A 251 -0.70 6.71 -11.25
C LEU A 251 0.66 6.82 -10.56
N GLY A 252 1.57 5.92 -10.85
CA GLY A 252 2.94 5.92 -10.37
C GLY A 252 3.81 7.01 -11.01
N ILE A 253 4.56 7.71 -10.18
CA ILE A 253 5.53 8.74 -10.56
C ILE A 253 6.87 8.41 -9.88
N PRO A 254 7.97 8.23 -10.64
CA PRO A 254 9.28 8.02 -10.03
C PRO A 254 9.87 9.36 -9.56
N ALA A 255 10.48 9.36 -8.38
CA ALA A 255 11.33 10.46 -7.93
C ALA A 255 12.83 10.13 -8.13
N TYR A 256 13.13 9.44 -9.21
CA TYR A 256 14.50 9.04 -9.60
C TYR A 256 14.63 9.04 -11.12
N GLY A 257 15.87 9.02 -11.56
CA GLY A 257 16.18 8.84 -12.98
C GLY A 257 16.88 7.51 -13.24
N ARG A 258 16.72 7.04 -14.46
CA ARG A 258 17.31 5.81 -14.97
C ARG A 258 17.90 6.01 -16.36
N PRO A 259 19.15 5.53 -16.62
CA PRO A 259 19.69 5.54 -17.97
C PRO A 259 19.00 4.51 -18.88
N SER A 260 19.12 4.70 -20.18
CA SER A 260 18.82 3.68 -21.17
C SER A 260 20.13 3.17 -21.79
N GLY A 261 20.19 1.87 -22.09
CA GLY A 261 21.41 1.24 -22.63
C GLY A 261 22.46 0.89 -21.57
N ILE A 262 22.25 1.24 -20.32
CA ILE A 262 23.14 0.93 -19.21
C ILE A 262 22.39 0.06 -18.21
N THR A 263 23.00 -1.07 -17.79
CA THR A 263 22.35 -2.05 -16.90
C THR A 263 22.87 -2.02 -15.47
N GLN A 264 23.95 -1.28 -15.18
CA GLN A 264 24.48 -1.14 -13.83
C GLN A 264 23.45 -0.46 -12.92
N THR A 265 23.10 -1.09 -11.82
CA THR A 265 22.08 -0.60 -10.88
C THR A 265 22.50 0.68 -10.16
N ASN A 266 23.81 0.86 -9.92
CA ASN A 266 24.37 2.05 -9.28
C ASN A 266 24.38 3.30 -10.19
N THR A 267 23.95 3.18 -11.44
CA THR A 267 23.74 4.32 -12.37
C THR A 267 22.34 4.96 -12.25
N VAL A 268 21.44 4.36 -11.46
CA VAL A 268 20.15 4.95 -11.10
C VAL A 268 20.37 5.97 -9.98
N LEU A 269 19.90 7.20 -10.18
CA LEU A 269 20.09 8.31 -9.23
C LEU A 269 18.74 8.84 -8.73
N SER A 270 18.71 9.25 -7.46
CA SER A 270 17.57 10.01 -6.94
C SER A 270 17.41 11.32 -7.71
N TYR A 271 16.18 11.84 -7.80
CA TYR A 271 15.90 13.13 -8.42
C TYR A 271 16.76 14.25 -7.79
N ALA A 272 16.84 14.28 -6.46
CA ALA A 272 17.70 15.24 -5.76
C ALA A 272 19.18 15.14 -6.19
N ALA A 273 19.72 13.92 -6.35
CA ALA A 273 21.10 13.71 -6.79
C ALA A 273 21.33 14.12 -8.26
N ILE A 274 20.32 14.00 -9.11
CA ILE A 274 20.38 14.47 -10.50
C ILE A 274 20.44 16.00 -10.53
N LEU A 275 19.59 16.68 -9.74
CA LEU A 275 19.59 18.15 -9.67
C LEU A 275 20.86 18.71 -9.04
N ALA A 276 21.48 17.99 -8.12
CA ALA A 276 22.77 18.38 -7.52
C ALA A 276 23.95 18.33 -8.51
N GLN A 277 23.77 17.74 -9.69
CA GLN A 277 24.77 17.72 -10.76
C GLN A 277 24.38 18.70 -11.87
N SER A 278 23.85 18.22 -12.97
CA SER A 278 23.51 19.04 -14.15
C SER A 278 22.03 19.00 -14.49
N GLY A 279 21.21 18.34 -13.66
CA GLY A 279 19.77 18.22 -13.85
C GLY A 279 19.03 19.54 -13.64
N SER A 280 17.87 19.66 -14.27
CA SER A 280 16.96 20.79 -14.09
C SER A 280 15.57 20.28 -13.70
N SER A 281 14.91 20.97 -12.78
CA SER A 281 13.51 20.65 -12.46
C SER A 281 12.56 20.90 -13.64
N GLN A 282 13.02 21.52 -14.71
CA GLN A 282 12.24 21.82 -15.92
C GLN A 282 12.52 20.86 -17.10
N SER A 283 13.44 19.89 -16.92
CA SER A 283 13.85 18.93 -17.94
C SER A 283 13.54 17.50 -17.53
N ASP A 284 13.46 16.61 -18.50
CA ASP A 284 13.21 15.18 -18.30
C ASP A 284 14.48 14.32 -18.56
N SER A 285 15.62 14.95 -18.78
CA SER A 285 16.91 14.27 -18.96
C SER A 285 18.08 15.18 -18.60
N ALA A 286 19.22 14.57 -18.28
CA ALA A 286 20.48 15.25 -18.00
C ALA A 286 21.67 14.33 -18.33
N ILE A 287 22.86 14.94 -18.48
CA ILE A 287 24.12 14.18 -18.50
C ILE A 287 24.67 14.17 -17.08
N VAL A 288 24.92 13.00 -16.52
CA VAL A 288 25.39 12.82 -15.14
C VAL A 288 26.60 11.89 -15.09
N THR A 289 27.29 11.90 -13.97
CA THR A 289 28.36 10.96 -13.65
C THR A 289 28.05 10.26 -12.34
N ALA A 290 27.94 8.96 -12.35
CA ALA A 290 27.65 8.20 -11.13
C ALA A 290 27.99 6.71 -11.27
N GLY A 291 27.98 6.01 -10.15
CA GLY A 291 28.02 4.57 -10.08
C GLY A 291 29.30 3.92 -10.57
N GLY A 292 30.40 4.66 -10.62
CA GLY A 292 31.67 4.13 -11.18
C GLY A 292 31.60 3.90 -12.70
N HIS A 293 30.58 4.42 -13.39
CA HIS A 293 30.52 4.38 -14.85
C HIS A 293 31.67 5.20 -15.43
N PRO A 294 32.44 4.65 -16.41
CA PRO A 294 33.68 5.27 -16.87
C PRO A 294 33.51 6.62 -17.59
N SER A 295 32.33 6.92 -18.05
CA SER A 295 32.01 8.14 -18.83
C SER A 295 30.71 8.77 -18.29
N PRO A 296 30.53 10.09 -18.47
CA PRO A 296 29.22 10.70 -18.31
C PRO A 296 28.17 10.00 -19.20
N TYR A 297 26.95 9.90 -18.72
CA TYR A 297 25.86 9.22 -19.43
C TYR A 297 24.55 10.00 -19.32
N MET A 298 23.66 9.76 -20.29
CA MET A 298 22.31 10.31 -20.28
C MET A 298 21.46 9.58 -19.27
N ILE A 299 20.86 10.32 -18.33
CA ILE A 299 19.86 9.84 -17.40
C ILE A 299 18.50 10.47 -17.73
N TYR A 300 17.45 9.66 -17.72
CA TYR A 300 16.07 10.11 -17.93
C TYR A 300 15.33 10.13 -16.60
N TYR A 301 14.60 11.21 -16.33
CA TYR A 301 13.82 11.40 -15.10
C TYR A 301 12.60 12.27 -15.41
N ASN A 302 11.71 12.48 -14.47
CA ASN A 302 10.61 13.42 -14.68
C ASN A 302 10.95 14.77 -14.05
N GLY A 303 10.92 15.83 -14.84
CA GLY A 303 10.88 17.19 -14.33
C GLY A 303 9.47 17.61 -13.93
N GLN A 304 9.34 18.78 -13.30
CA GLN A 304 8.06 19.31 -12.86
C GLN A 304 7.03 19.46 -13.98
N PRO A 305 7.35 19.88 -15.23
CA PRO A 305 6.37 19.98 -16.29
C PRO A 305 5.70 18.63 -16.60
N THR A 306 6.47 17.55 -16.66
CA THR A 306 5.95 16.20 -16.91
C THR A 306 5.16 15.68 -15.71
N VAL A 307 5.61 15.91 -14.48
CA VAL A 307 4.89 15.53 -13.26
C VAL A 307 3.54 16.26 -13.16
N LYS A 308 3.48 17.55 -13.50
CA LYS A 308 2.23 18.33 -13.54
C LYS A 308 1.23 17.74 -14.56
N LYS A 309 1.71 17.38 -15.77
CA LYS A 309 0.87 16.72 -16.78
C LYS A 309 0.34 15.36 -16.27
N LYS A 310 1.19 14.55 -15.64
CA LYS A 310 0.80 13.26 -15.04
C LYS A 310 -0.19 13.44 -13.90
N ALA A 311 -0.01 14.43 -13.04
CA ALA A 311 -0.94 14.74 -11.96
C ALA A 311 -2.33 15.14 -12.49
N MET A 312 -2.40 15.95 -13.55
CA MET A 312 -3.66 16.28 -14.22
C MET A 312 -4.30 15.09 -14.91
N LEU A 313 -3.51 14.21 -15.56
CA LEU A 313 -4.00 12.97 -16.14
C LEU A 313 -4.63 12.08 -15.05
N ALA A 314 -3.94 11.90 -13.92
CA ALA A 314 -4.44 11.14 -12.79
C ALA A 314 -5.72 11.75 -12.19
N LYS A 315 -5.83 13.09 -12.16
CA LYS A 315 -7.02 13.80 -11.67
C LYS A 315 -8.25 13.61 -12.59
N THR A 316 -8.05 13.52 -13.89
CA THR A 316 -9.14 13.40 -14.88
C THR A 316 -9.52 11.97 -15.21
N ALA A 317 -8.56 11.07 -15.26
CA ALA A 317 -8.74 9.70 -15.75
C ALA A 317 -8.45 8.60 -14.69
N GLY A 318 -8.04 8.98 -13.51
CA GLY A 318 -7.81 8.13 -12.35
C GLY A 318 -8.34 8.76 -11.07
N ASN A 319 -7.76 8.39 -9.91
CA ASN A 319 -8.13 8.94 -8.60
C ASN A 319 -6.93 9.01 -7.64
N GLY A 320 -5.76 9.23 -8.15
CA GLY A 320 -4.58 9.43 -7.31
C GLY A 320 -3.26 9.37 -8.06
N ILE A 321 -2.22 9.78 -7.35
CA ILE A 321 -0.82 9.63 -7.73
C ILE A 321 -0.08 8.86 -6.63
N MET A 322 0.94 8.12 -7.02
CA MET A 322 1.84 7.41 -6.12
C MET A 322 3.29 7.78 -6.46
N MET A 323 4.15 7.97 -5.46
CA MET A 323 5.55 8.30 -5.67
C MET A 323 6.47 7.20 -5.13
N TRP A 324 7.31 6.65 -6.00
CA TRP A 324 8.46 5.83 -5.67
C TRP A 324 9.76 6.63 -5.89
N GLU A 325 10.56 7.01 -4.91
CA GLU A 325 10.23 6.98 -3.50
C GLU A 325 10.28 8.40 -2.92
N LYS A 326 9.61 8.60 -1.86
CA LYS A 326 9.40 9.92 -1.25
C LYS A 326 10.71 10.60 -0.79
N TRP A 327 11.71 9.83 -0.38
CA TRP A 327 13.01 10.34 0.05
C TRP A 327 13.86 10.87 -1.11
N HIS A 328 13.67 10.34 -2.32
CA HIS A 328 14.40 10.73 -3.52
C HIS A 328 14.07 12.13 -4.04
N ASP A 329 12.94 12.70 -3.63
CA ASP A 329 12.48 14.03 -4.03
C ASP A 329 13.26 15.13 -3.28
N THR A 330 13.31 16.35 -3.85
CA THR A 330 13.87 17.53 -3.15
C THR A 330 12.89 18.07 -2.11
N HIS A 331 13.37 18.95 -1.22
CA HIS A 331 12.55 19.55 -0.15
C HIS A 331 12.26 21.04 -0.36
N ASP A 332 12.63 21.57 -1.51
CA ASP A 332 12.53 22.97 -1.93
C ASP A 332 11.47 23.19 -3.02
N ALA A 333 11.57 24.31 -3.72
CA ALA A 333 10.67 24.65 -4.83
C ALA A 333 10.77 23.72 -6.04
N ALA A 334 11.87 22.97 -6.18
CA ALA A 334 12.08 22.00 -7.26
C ALA A 334 11.33 20.66 -7.01
N SER A 335 10.75 20.46 -5.85
CA SER A 335 10.08 19.22 -5.47
C SER A 335 9.01 18.76 -6.47
N LEU A 336 9.09 17.50 -6.89
CA LEU A 336 8.11 16.85 -7.76
C LEU A 336 6.77 16.65 -7.05
N LEU A 337 6.80 16.20 -5.79
CA LEU A 337 5.60 16.01 -4.99
C LEU A 337 4.85 17.33 -4.77
N LYS A 338 5.59 18.40 -4.48
CA LYS A 338 5.01 19.77 -4.38
C LYS A 338 4.35 20.18 -5.69
N ALA A 339 5.05 20.04 -6.81
CA ALA A 339 4.53 20.39 -8.13
C ALA A 339 3.25 19.62 -8.48
N ALA A 340 3.19 18.32 -8.13
CA ALA A 340 1.99 17.53 -8.30
C ALA A 340 0.83 18.02 -7.42
N CYS A 341 1.07 18.23 -6.12
CA CYS A 341 0.06 18.68 -5.16
C CYS A 341 -0.52 20.05 -5.54
N ASP A 342 0.33 21.02 -5.87
CA ASP A 342 -0.11 22.36 -6.30
C ASP A 342 -0.98 22.27 -7.55
N THR A 343 -0.61 21.42 -8.52
CA THR A 343 -1.33 21.24 -9.77
C THR A 343 -2.75 20.66 -9.58
N ILE A 344 -2.91 19.72 -8.64
CA ILE A 344 -4.23 19.14 -8.36
C ILE A 344 -5.05 19.96 -7.37
N GLY A 345 -4.49 21.04 -6.81
CA GLY A 345 -5.14 21.90 -5.82
C GLY A 345 -5.20 21.29 -4.42
N ARG A 346 -4.24 20.43 -4.06
CA ARG A 346 -4.17 19.83 -2.73
C ARG A 346 -3.58 20.81 -1.72
N THR A 347 -4.31 21.05 -0.64
CA THR A 347 -3.83 21.76 0.56
C THR A 347 -2.99 20.84 1.45
N TYR A 348 -1.89 21.35 2.08
CA TYR A 348 -0.99 20.56 2.91
C TYR A 348 -0.22 21.40 3.93
#